data_caad6ce50cbadd55539e739f7398f34e
#
_entry.id   caad6ce50cbadd55539e739f7398f34e
#
_cell.length_a   1.000
_cell.length_b   1.000
_cell.length_c   1.000
_cell.angle_alpha   90.00
_cell.angle_beta   90.00
_cell.angle_gamma   90.00
#
_symmetry.space_group_name_H-M   'P 1'
#
loop_
_entity.id
_entity.type
_entity.pdbx_description
1 polymer ?
#
loop_
_entity_poly.entity_id
_entity_poly.type
_entity_poly.pdbx_seq_one_letter_code
_entity_poly.pdbx_strand_id
1 'polypeptide(L)'
;GIDNIIAKPLQIDEVNRVNKTSNDLIKKNRLRFKAIENGFYETLTYVFCSKENLEKYNFKTVKEELELINPIVKELNTYRTTITLNLVEACANNFKVGSRSTAFFEIGTIFDENRAESRKISFIQTGSLELEDFSNAGKPKNIDFFSFSKKILNTIGKFDLEPMGEISNSFVHPFQNANVLINGKVVGFICKLHPSVCADFD
;
A
#
# COMPACT_ATOMS: atom_id res chain seq x y z
N GLY A 1 -18.96 -39.00 13.66
CA GLY A 1 -19.13 -37.82 12.81
C GLY A 1 -19.73 -36.64 13.59
N ILE A 2 -19.95 -35.54 12.95
CA ILE A 2 -20.51 -34.28 13.52
C ILE A 2 -21.85 -34.51 14.16
N ASP A 3 -22.67 -35.44 13.64
CA ASP A 3 -23.98 -35.78 14.14
C ASP A 3 -23.97 -36.38 15.58
N ASN A 4 -22.82 -36.82 16.05
CA ASN A 4 -22.64 -37.34 17.42
C ASN A 4 -22.23 -36.26 18.42
N ILE A 5 -22.07 -35.01 17.99
CA ILE A 5 -21.70 -33.88 18.84
C ILE A 5 -23.01 -33.22 19.33
N ILE A 6 -23.24 -33.33 20.63
CA ILE A 6 -24.40 -32.64 21.25
C ILE A 6 -24.06 -31.15 21.34
N ALA A 7 -24.79 -30.32 20.64
CA ALA A 7 -24.68 -28.87 20.73
C ALA A 7 -25.06 -28.41 22.15
N LYS A 8 -24.12 -27.72 22.82
CA LYS A 8 -24.39 -27.07 24.11
C LYS A 8 -24.38 -25.56 23.89
N PRO A 9 -25.40 -24.83 24.37
CA PRO A 9 -25.37 -23.38 24.31
C PRO A 9 -24.16 -22.84 25.11
N LEU A 10 -23.53 -21.83 24.59
CA LEU A 10 -22.43 -21.15 25.28
C LEU A 10 -23.01 -20.43 26.50
N GLN A 11 -22.61 -20.81 27.71
CA GLN A 11 -22.91 -20.06 28.92
C GLN A 11 -21.83 -19.01 29.11
N ILE A 12 -22.22 -17.74 28.95
CA ILE A 12 -21.33 -16.59 29.15
C ILE A 12 -21.81 -15.84 30.39
N ASP A 13 -21.11 -16.02 31.49
CA ASP A 13 -21.37 -15.30 32.75
C ASP A 13 -20.68 -13.91 32.74
N GLU A 14 -20.94 -13.11 31.72
CA GLU A 14 -20.42 -11.74 31.64
C GLU A 14 -21.44 -10.74 32.19
N VAL A 15 -21.20 -10.23 33.39
CA VAL A 15 -22.05 -9.24 34.06
C VAL A 15 -21.88 -7.82 33.46
N ASN A 16 -20.72 -7.49 32.86
CA ASN A 16 -20.44 -6.18 32.30
C ASN A 16 -19.55 -6.25 31.05
N ARG A 17 -20.16 -6.53 29.89
CA ARG A 17 -19.46 -6.48 28.62
C ARG A 17 -19.42 -5.06 28.08
N VAL A 18 -18.39 -4.31 28.40
CA VAL A 18 -18.09 -3.05 27.72
C VAL A 18 -17.28 -3.37 26.47
N ASN A 19 -17.95 -3.51 25.33
CA ASN A 19 -17.29 -3.62 24.04
C ASN A 19 -16.61 -2.30 23.70
N LYS A 20 -15.37 -2.13 24.15
CA LYS A 20 -14.55 -0.99 23.73
C LYS A 20 -13.93 -1.31 22.39
N THR A 21 -14.39 -0.65 21.35
CA THR A 21 -13.70 -0.69 20.05
C THR A 21 -12.27 -0.16 20.26
N SER A 22 -11.28 -0.94 19.80
CA SER A 22 -9.88 -0.54 19.92
C SER A 22 -9.65 0.82 19.26
N ASN A 23 -8.92 1.72 19.93
CA ASN A 23 -8.53 3.00 19.37
C ASN A 23 -7.76 2.86 18.05
N ASP A 24 -7.01 1.78 17.87
CA ASP A 24 -6.29 1.51 16.64
C ASP A 24 -7.24 1.17 15.49
N LEU A 25 -8.31 0.43 15.78
CA LEU A 25 -9.34 0.16 14.78
C LEU A 25 -10.07 1.45 14.37
N ILE A 26 -10.40 2.31 15.32
CA ILE A 26 -11.03 3.61 15.05
C ILE A 26 -10.12 4.47 14.17
N LYS A 27 -8.83 4.60 14.52
CA LYS A 27 -7.85 5.36 13.75
C LYS A 27 -7.68 4.79 12.33
N LYS A 28 -7.58 3.48 12.22
CA LYS A 28 -7.47 2.77 10.93
C LYS A 28 -8.69 3.04 10.05
N ASN A 29 -9.91 2.92 10.59
CA ASN A 29 -11.14 3.17 9.84
C ASN A 29 -11.25 4.65 9.43
N ARG A 30 -10.90 5.58 10.33
CA ARG A 30 -10.86 7.00 9.98
C ARG A 30 -9.91 7.30 8.83
N LEU A 31 -8.72 6.69 8.82
CA LEU A 31 -7.76 6.85 7.74
C LEU A 31 -8.29 6.25 6.43
N ARG A 32 -8.93 5.09 6.50
CA ARG A 32 -9.57 4.41 5.38
C ARG A 32 -10.66 5.28 4.74
N PHE A 33 -11.57 5.83 5.54
CA PHE A 33 -12.61 6.74 5.03
C PHE A 33 -12.02 7.99 4.39
N LYS A 34 -10.99 8.61 4.99
CA LYS A 34 -10.30 9.74 4.38
C LYS A 34 -9.63 9.40 3.05
N ALA A 35 -9.07 8.22 2.90
CA ALA A 35 -8.50 7.79 1.62
C ALA A 35 -9.60 7.65 0.56
N ILE A 36 -10.74 7.05 0.91
CA ILE A 36 -11.90 6.91 0.02
C ILE A 36 -12.48 8.27 -0.37
N GLU A 37 -12.66 9.19 0.57
CA GLU A 37 -13.12 10.57 0.33
C GLU A 37 -12.20 11.34 -0.62
N ASN A 38 -10.91 11.02 -0.63
CA ASN A 38 -9.93 11.56 -1.56
C ASN A 38 -9.79 10.73 -2.86
N GLY A 39 -10.75 9.85 -3.16
CA GLY A 39 -10.85 9.13 -4.43
C GLY A 39 -9.85 7.99 -4.58
N PHE A 40 -9.39 7.38 -3.48
CA PHE A 40 -8.62 6.15 -3.53
C PHE A 40 -9.53 4.94 -3.30
N TYR A 41 -9.23 3.84 -3.96
CA TYR A 41 -9.86 2.54 -3.74
C TYR A 41 -8.95 1.67 -2.86
N GLU A 42 -9.53 1.02 -1.85
CA GLU A 42 -8.77 0.09 -1.01
C GLU A 42 -8.49 -1.20 -1.76
N THR A 43 -7.24 -1.65 -1.71
CA THR A 43 -6.82 -2.94 -2.23
C THR A 43 -6.38 -3.84 -1.07
N LEU A 44 -6.49 -5.13 -1.29
CA LEU A 44 -5.95 -6.17 -0.42
C LEU A 44 -5.10 -7.09 -1.27
N THR A 45 -3.79 -6.96 -1.13
CA THR A 45 -2.84 -7.78 -1.86
C THR A 45 -2.22 -8.83 -0.94
N TYR A 46 -1.60 -9.86 -1.51
CA TYR A 46 -0.97 -10.91 -0.73
C TYR A 46 0.21 -10.37 0.09
N VAL A 47 0.42 -10.96 1.27
CA VAL A 47 1.59 -10.68 2.12
C VAL A 47 2.88 -11.30 1.58
N PHE A 48 2.77 -12.08 0.52
CA PHE A 48 3.87 -12.68 -0.23
C PHE A 48 4.07 -11.97 -1.55
N CYS A 49 5.30 -11.95 -2.03
CA CYS A 49 5.68 -11.34 -3.31
C CYS A 49 6.87 -12.06 -3.93
N SER A 50 7.31 -11.61 -5.10
CA SER A 50 8.49 -12.11 -5.76
C SER A 50 9.77 -11.54 -5.12
N LYS A 51 10.65 -12.41 -4.66
CA LYS A 51 11.99 -12.04 -4.19
C LYS A 51 12.79 -11.36 -5.30
N GLU A 52 12.70 -11.90 -6.52
CA GLU A 52 13.37 -11.36 -7.70
C GLU A 52 12.97 -9.90 -7.98
N ASN A 53 11.67 -9.58 -7.84
CA ASN A 53 11.18 -8.22 -8.01
C ASN A 53 11.69 -7.29 -6.89
N LEU A 54 11.73 -7.75 -5.65
CA LEU A 54 12.29 -6.96 -4.55
C LEU A 54 13.77 -6.64 -4.81
N GLU A 55 14.57 -7.62 -5.18
CA GLU A 55 15.99 -7.47 -5.47
C GLU A 55 16.24 -6.59 -6.70
N LYS A 56 15.45 -6.78 -7.78
CA LYS A 56 15.53 -5.97 -9.01
C LYS A 56 15.43 -4.47 -8.74
N TYR A 57 14.58 -4.09 -7.78
CA TYR A 57 14.35 -2.70 -7.44
C TYR A 57 15.06 -2.26 -6.15
N ASN A 58 16.04 -3.04 -5.69
CA ASN A 58 16.84 -2.76 -4.48
C ASN A 58 15.99 -2.57 -3.21
N PHE A 59 14.89 -3.28 -3.09
CA PHE A 59 14.19 -3.42 -1.81
C PHE A 59 14.86 -4.50 -0.97
N LYS A 60 14.82 -4.30 0.35
CA LYS A 60 15.28 -5.34 1.28
C LYS A 60 14.44 -6.60 1.15
N THR A 61 15.03 -7.75 1.41
CA THR A 61 14.37 -9.05 1.50
C THR A 61 14.48 -9.59 2.94
N VAL A 62 13.66 -10.56 3.29
CA VAL A 62 13.87 -11.31 4.53
C VAL A 62 15.14 -12.16 4.40
N LYS A 63 15.77 -12.49 5.52
CA LYS A 63 16.95 -13.36 5.54
C LYS A 63 16.60 -14.74 4.99
N GLU A 64 17.57 -15.36 4.34
CA GLU A 64 17.41 -16.65 3.63
C GLU A 64 16.85 -17.76 4.54
N GLU A 65 17.32 -17.83 5.78
CA GLU A 65 16.82 -18.79 6.78
C GLU A 65 15.36 -18.59 7.21
N LEU A 66 14.76 -17.46 6.84
CA LEU A 66 13.37 -17.09 7.16
C LEU A 66 12.45 -17.10 5.94
N GLU A 67 12.94 -17.56 4.80
CA GLU A 67 12.15 -17.64 3.57
C GLU A 67 11.10 -18.77 3.62
N LEU A 68 10.18 -18.73 2.66
CA LEU A 68 9.14 -19.75 2.55
C LEU A 68 9.74 -21.04 1.99
N ILE A 69 9.58 -22.16 2.71
CA ILE A 69 10.03 -23.49 2.26
C ILE A 69 9.17 -23.99 1.10
N ASN A 70 7.84 -23.76 1.19
CA ASN A 70 6.86 -24.22 0.21
C ASN A 70 5.94 -23.06 -0.21
N PRO A 71 6.36 -22.20 -1.15
CA PRO A 71 5.49 -21.13 -1.64
C PRO A 71 4.27 -21.69 -2.40
N ILE A 72 3.12 -21.04 -2.27
CA ILE A 72 1.86 -21.44 -2.93
C ILE A 72 2.03 -21.41 -4.46
N VAL A 73 2.68 -20.38 -4.97
CA VAL A 73 3.08 -20.23 -6.36
C VAL A 73 4.52 -19.70 -6.41
N LYS A 74 5.22 -20.00 -7.50
CA LYS A 74 6.64 -19.68 -7.64
C LYS A 74 6.94 -18.18 -7.50
N GLU A 75 6.02 -17.35 -7.94
CA GLU A 75 6.14 -15.90 -7.96
C GLU A 75 5.85 -15.24 -6.59
N LEU A 76 5.27 -15.99 -5.63
CA LEU A 76 4.96 -15.52 -4.27
C LEU A 76 5.83 -16.27 -3.26
N ASN A 77 7.13 -16.14 -3.41
CA ASN A 77 8.13 -16.96 -2.72
C ASN A 77 8.77 -16.32 -1.49
N THR A 78 8.47 -15.05 -1.21
CA THR A 78 8.99 -14.37 -0.03
C THR A 78 7.97 -13.46 0.62
N TYR A 79 8.23 -13.04 1.87
CA TYR A 79 7.42 -12.04 2.57
C TYR A 79 7.69 -10.66 2.02
N ARG A 80 6.63 -9.88 1.82
CA ARG A 80 6.76 -8.51 1.32
C ARG A 80 7.39 -7.60 2.37
N THR A 81 8.41 -6.88 1.98
CA THR A 81 9.04 -5.83 2.79
C THR A 81 8.50 -4.44 2.45
N THR A 82 7.70 -4.34 1.41
CA THR A 82 6.98 -3.13 0.98
C THR A 82 5.63 -3.49 0.39
N ILE A 83 4.63 -2.61 0.55
CA ILE A 83 3.33 -2.73 -0.13
C ILE A 83 3.42 -2.13 -1.54
N THR A 84 4.40 -1.27 -1.79
CA THR A 84 4.45 -0.44 -3.00
C THR A 84 4.53 -1.28 -4.28
N LEU A 85 5.32 -2.35 -4.30
CA LEU A 85 5.40 -3.25 -5.46
C LEU A 85 4.07 -3.95 -5.76
N ASN A 86 3.40 -4.44 -4.72
CA ASN A 86 2.08 -5.06 -4.90
C ASN A 86 1.05 -4.08 -5.50
N LEU A 87 1.11 -2.80 -5.09
CA LEU A 87 0.25 -1.77 -5.66
C LEU A 87 0.59 -1.45 -7.11
N VAL A 88 1.87 -1.45 -7.49
CA VAL A 88 2.30 -1.28 -8.89
C VAL A 88 1.79 -2.44 -9.75
N GLU A 89 1.93 -3.68 -9.28
CA GLU A 89 1.40 -4.87 -9.96
C GLU A 89 -0.13 -4.78 -10.11
N ALA A 90 -0.84 -4.32 -9.07
CA ALA A 90 -2.29 -4.11 -9.12
C ALA A 90 -2.67 -3.06 -10.17
N CYS A 91 -1.92 -1.95 -10.27
CA CYS A 91 -2.12 -0.96 -11.32
C CYS A 91 -1.90 -1.55 -12.71
N ALA A 92 -0.76 -2.22 -12.94
CA ALA A 92 -0.43 -2.85 -14.21
C ALA A 92 -1.52 -3.84 -14.66
N ASN A 93 -2.00 -4.69 -13.75
CA ASN A 93 -3.08 -5.63 -14.04
C ASN A 93 -4.39 -4.92 -14.43
N ASN A 94 -4.70 -3.79 -13.81
CA ASN A 94 -5.87 -2.98 -14.19
C ASN A 94 -5.69 -2.34 -15.57
N PHE A 95 -4.49 -1.87 -15.91
CA PHE A 95 -4.20 -1.36 -17.25
C PHE A 95 -4.37 -2.43 -18.34
N LYS A 96 -3.89 -3.65 -18.10
CA LYS A 96 -4.04 -4.79 -19.02
C LYS A 96 -5.50 -5.14 -19.33
N VAL A 97 -6.43 -4.86 -18.40
CA VAL A 97 -7.87 -5.04 -18.62
C VAL A 97 -8.60 -3.78 -19.07
N GLY A 98 -7.85 -2.74 -19.47
CA GLY A 98 -8.39 -1.56 -20.14
C GLY A 98 -8.64 -0.34 -19.23
N SER A 99 -8.24 -0.37 -17.97
CA SER A 99 -8.31 0.84 -17.12
C SER A 99 -7.32 1.88 -17.61
N ARG A 100 -7.76 3.13 -17.71
CA ARG A 100 -6.90 4.26 -18.11
C ARG A 100 -6.31 5.03 -16.92
N SER A 101 -6.90 4.85 -15.75
CA SER A 101 -6.51 5.53 -14.52
C SER A 101 -6.78 4.63 -13.34
N THR A 102 -5.89 4.65 -12.36
CA THR A 102 -6.06 3.94 -11.09
C THR A 102 -5.63 4.82 -9.93
N ALA A 103 -6.30 4.69 -8.79
CA ALA A 103 -5.93 5.34 -7.54
C ALA A 103 -6.19 4.34 -6.41
N PHE A 104 -5.15 3.69 -5.92
CA PHE A 104 -5.25 2.62 -4.93
C PHE A 104 -4.54 2.97 -3.64
N PHE A 105 -5.01 2.39 -2.54
CA PHE A 105 -4.29 2.36 -1.28
C PHE A 105 -4.45 1.01 -0.61
N GLU A 106 -3.50 0.67 0.25
CA GLU A 106 -3.56 -0.50 1.11
C GLU A 106 -3.02 -0.18 2.50
N ILE A 107 -3.75 -0.61 3.53
CA ILE A 107 -3.28 -0.65 4.91
C ILE A 107 -2.95 -2.09 5.24
N GLY A 108 -1.68 -2.45 5.16
CA GLY A 108 -1.23 -3.83 5.26
C GLY A 108 -0.03 -4.02 6.17
N THR A 109 0.28 -5.29 6.44
CA THR A 109 1.48 -5.71 7.14
C THR A 109 2.62 -5.87 6.15
N ILE A 110 3.80 -5.38 6.52
CA ILE A 110 5.09 -5.67 5.88
C ILE A 110 6.02 -6.32 6.90
N PHE A 111 7.08 -6.93 6.41
CA PHE A 111 8.06 -7.65 7.21
C PHE A 111 9.44 -7.03 7.03
N ASP A 112 10.24 -6.97 8.09
CA ASP A 112 11.64 -6.62 7.98
C ASP A 112 12.51 -7.84 7.65
N GLU A 113 13.82 -7.64 7.61
CA GLU A 113 14.80 -8.70 7.32
C GLU A 113 14.73 -9.87 8.32
N ASN A 114 14.25 -9.65 9.53
CA ASN A 114 14.10 -10.64 10.60
C ASN A 114 12.66 -11.17 10.72
N ARG A 115 11.79 -10.88 9.74
CA ARG A 115 10.35 -11.17 9.76
C ARG A 115 9.57 -10.48 10.89
N ALA A 116 10.10 -9.40 11.45
CA ALA A 116 9.31 -8.61 12.38
C ALA A 116 8.22 -7.84 11.60
N GLU A 117 7.01 -7.93 12.12
CA GLU A 117 5.84 -7.33 11.48
C GLU A 117 5.74 -5.83 11.79
N SER A 118 5.39 -5.06 10.78
CA SER A 118 4.98 -3.67 10.96
C SER A 118 3.81 -3.34 10.04
N ARG A 119 2.90 -2.50 10.53
CA ARG A 119 1.76 -2.04 9.72
C ARG A 119 2.11 -0.74 9.01
N LYS A 120 1.88 -0.71 7.71
CA LYS A 120 2.11 0.46 6.86
C LYS A 120 0.87 0.77 6.03
N ILE A 121 0.82 2.01 5.54
CA ILE A 121 -0.11 2.41 4.49
C ILE A 121 0.70 2.80 3.27
N SER A 122 0.24 2.39 2.09
CA SER A 122 0.81 2.81 0.82
C SER A 122 -0.29 3.30 -0.11
N PHE A 123 0.06 4.24 -0.96
CA PHE A 123 -0.83 4.84 -1.95
C PHE A 123 -0.16 4.82 -3.31
N ILE A 124 -0.95 4.65 -4.36
CA ILE A 124 -0.51 4.82 -5.74
C ILE A 124 -1.61 5.47 -6.55
N GLN A 125 -1.23 6.31 -7.49
CA GLN A 125 -2.14 6.82 -8.50
C GLN A 125 -1.42 6.95 -9.84
N THR A 126 -2.13 6.62 -10.92
CA THR A 126 -1.64 6.79 -12.28
C THR A 126 -2.80 7.18 -13.18
N GLY A 127 -2.47 7.82 -14.32
CA GLY A 127 -3.46 8.37 -15.25
C GLY A 127 -4.01 9.72 -14.80
N SER A 128 -5.31 9.88 -14.80
CA SER A 128 -5.99 11.14 -14.51
C SER A 128 -6.02 11.49 -13.04
N LEU A 129 -5.95 12.78 -12.73
CA LEU A 129 -6.12 13.29 -11.36
C LEU A 129 -7.54 13.10 -10.85
N GLU A 130 -8.52 13.31 -11.74
CA GLU A 130 -9.96 13.27 -11.47
C GLU A 130 -10.66 12.42 -12.53
N LEU A 131 -11.89 12.04 -12.27
CA LEU A 131 -12.73 11.38 -13.27
C LEU A 131 -13.11 12.34 -14.40
N GLU A 132 -13.38 11.80 -15.57
CA GLU A 132 -13.93 12.55 -16.71
C GLU A 132 -15.35 13.01 -16.35
N ASP A 133 -15.59 14.32 -16.41
CA ASP A 133 -16.89 14.91 -16.17
C ASP A 133 -17.09 16.22 -16.98
N PHE A 134 -18.24 16.89 -16.79
CA PHE A 134 -18.54 18.14 -17.46
C PHE A 134 -17.62 19.30 -17.02
N SER A 135 -17.11 19.30 -15.79
CA SER A 135 -16.25 20.35 -15.25
C SER A 135 -14.87 20.38 -15.93
N ASN A 136 -14.39 19.25 -16.39
CA ASN A 136 -13.11 19.08 -17.08
C ASN A 136 -13.29 18.83 -18.61
N ALA A 137 -14.51 19.01 -19.12
CA ALA A 137 -14.86 18.79 -20.53
C ALA A 137 -14.42 17.40 -21.06
N GLY A 138 -14.48 16.37 -20.23
CA GLY A 138 -14.03 15.03 -20.55
C GLY A 138 -12.52 14.89 -20.74
N LYS A 139 -11.72 15.88 -20.33
CA LYS A 139 -10.25 15.91 -20.44
C LYS A 139 -9.60 16.26 -19.11
N PRO A 140 -9.66 15.37 -18.12
CA PRO A 140 -9.05 15.62 -16.83
C PRO A 140 -7.53 15.73 -16.95
N LYS A 141 -6.92 16.52 -16.08
CA LYS A 141 -5.45 16.61 -15.99
C LYS A 141 -4.87 15.29 -15.52
N ASN A 142 -3.70 14.93 -16.01
CA ASN A 142 -2.94 13.82 -15.48
C ASN A 142 -2.44 14.13 -14.07
N ILE A 143 -2.33 13.08 -13.26
CA ILE A 143 -1.71 13.17 -11.93
C ILE A 143 -0.23 13.55 -12.08
N ASP A 144 0.23 14.46 -11.24
CA ASP A 144 1.64 14.82 -11.09
C ASP A 144 2.09 14.68 -9.64
N PHE A 145 3.37 14.86 -9.38
CA PHE A 145 3.96 14.74 -8.05
C PHE A 145 3.30 15.67 -7.02
N PHE A 146 3.01 16.91 -7.38
CA PHE A 146 2.47 17.91 -6.46
C PHE A 146 0.99 17.67 -6.18
N SER A 147 0.20 17.35 -7.20
CA SER A 147 -1.22 17.00 -7.06
C SER A 147 -1.39 15.75 -6.21
N PHE A 148 -0.54 14.75 -6.43
CA PHE A 148 -0.51 13.54 -5.61
C PHE A 148 -0.14 13.84 -4.15
N SER A 149 0.92 14.64 -3.93
CA SER A 149 1.34 15.05 -2.58
C SER A 149 0.23 15.79 -1.84
N LYS A 150 -0.49 16.69 -2.53
CA LYS A 150 -1.65 17.40 -1.96
C LYS A 150 -2.77 16.43 -1.59
N LYS A 151 -3.04 15.44 -2.42
CA LYS A 151 -4.06 14.41 -2.17
C LYS A 151 -3.71 13.56 -0.96
N ILE A 152 -2.43 13.18 -0.81
CA ILE A 152 -1.93 12.49 0.38
C ILE A 152 -2.04 13.37 1.63
N LEU A 153 -1.68 14.65 1.54
CA LEU A 153 -1.81 15.61 2.65
C LEU A 153 -3.26 15.72 3.15
N ASN A 154 -4.23 15.76 2.23
CA ASN A 154 -5.66 15.76 2.59
C ASN A 154 -6.09 14.45 3.26
N THR A 155 -5.44 13.34 2.94
CA THR A 155 -5.77 12.01 3.46
C THR A 155 -5.17 11.76 4.84
N ILE A 156 -3.85 11.92 4.99
CA ILE A 156 -3.15 11.57 6.23
C ILE A 156 -2.96 12.74 7.19
N GLY A 157 -3.21 13.97 6.73
CA GLY A 157 -2.99 15.19 7.50
C GLY A 157 -1.65 15.86 7.17
N LYS A 158 -1.30 16.88 7.95
CA LYS A 158 -0.10 17.70 7.71
C LYS A 158 1.17 16.88 7.87
N PHE A 159 2.07 17.03 6.91
CA PHE A 159 3.44 16.53 6.90
C PHE A 159 4.35 17.52 6.19
N ASP A 160 5.64 17.36 6.38
CA ASP A 160 6.68 18.12 5.68
C ASP A 160 7.37 17.21 4.65
N LEU A 161 7.91 17.82 3.60
CA LEU A 161 8.65 17.12 2.55
C LEU A 161 10.09 17.61 2.56
N GLU A 162 11.03 16.67 2.57
CA GLU A 162 12.45 16.94 2.39
C GLU A 162 12.98 16.13 1.20
N PRO A 163 13.86 16.69 0.38
CA PRO A 163 14.48 15.94 -0.71
C PRO A 163 15.10 14.63 -0.18
N MET A 164 14.90 13.54 -0.89
CA MET A 164 15.66 12.32 -0.61
C MET A 164 17.12 12.59 -1.00
N GLY A 165 18.08 12.18 -0.16
CA GLY A 165 19.50 12.21 -0.46
C GLY A 165 19.87 11.25 -1.61
N GLU A 166 20.98 10.53 -1.47
CA GLU A 166 21.35 9.50 -2.44
C GLU A 166 20.26 8.44 -2.55
N ILE A 167 19.77 8.23 -3.79
CA ILE A 167 18.75 7.26 -4.11
C ILE A 167 19.46 5.97 -4.52
N SER A 168 19.50 5.01 -3.61
CA SER A 168 20.03 3.66 -3.89
C SER A 168 19.02 2.75 -4.58
N ASN A 169 17.76 3.18 -4.67
CA ASN A 169 16.65 2.39 -5.16
C ASN A 169 16.28 2.78 -6.59
N SER A 170 16.42 1.84 -7.53
CA SER A 170 16.08 2.01 -8.96
C SER A 170 14.59 2.19 -9.23
N PHE A 171 13.77 2.05 -8.21
CA PHE A 171 12.32 2.22 -8.27
C PHE A 171 11.89 3.70 -8.30
N VAL A 172 12.66 4.57 -7.69
CA VAL A 172 12.35 5.98 -7.43
C VAL A 172 12.88 6.88 -8.53
N HIS A 173 12.03 7.78 -9.04
CA HIS A 173 12.46 8.79 -10.02
C HIS A 173 13.50 9.75 -9.38
N PRO A 174 14.65 9.99 -10.04
CA PRO A 174 15.77 10.71 -9.40
C PRO A 174 15.46 12.15 -9.00
N PHE A 175 14.49 12.83 -9.66
CA PHE A 175 14.17 14.25 -9.45
C PHE A 175 12.77 14.49 -8.87
N GLN A 176 11.91 13.48 -8.81
CA GLN A 176 10.53 13.63 -8.32
C GLN A 176 10.31 12.66 -7.15
N ASN A 177 10.90 13.02 -6.03
CA ASN A 177 10.86 12.23 -4.80
C ASN A 177 11.07 13.13 -3.58
N ALA A 178 10.57 12.69 -2.44
CA ALA A 178 10.81 13.35 -1.15
C ALA A 178 10.57 12.36 0.00
N ASN A 179 11.29 12.55 1.09
CA ASN A 179 10.96 11.99 2.39
C ASN A 179 9.72 12.69 2.96
N VAL A 180 8.84 11.93 3.57
CA VAL A 180 7.67 12.42 4.29
C VAL A 180 7.98 12.46 5.78
N LEU A 181 7.87 13.64 6.38
CA LEU A 181 8.15 13.84 7.79
C LEU A 181 6.88 14.20 8.56
N ILE A 182 6.67 13.58 9.70
CA ILE A 182 5.65 13.94 10.67
C ILE A 182 6.35 14.23 12.00
N ASN A 183 6.16 15.45 12.52
CA ASN A 183 6.84 15.93 13.73
C ASN A 183 8.37 15.76 13.67
N GLY A 184 8.98 16.09 12.54
CA GLY A 184 10.43 16.00 12.31
C GLY A 184 10.99 14.58 12.17
N LYS A 185 10.14 13.55 12.12
CA LYS A 185 10.58 12.15 11.93
C LYS A 185 10.17 11.66 10.55
N VAL A 186 11.11 11.08 9.82
CA VAL A 186 10.83 10.41 8.54
C VAL A 186 9.92 9.20 8.81
N VAL A 187 8.74 9.22 8.21
CA VAL A 187 7.72 8.16 8.35
C VAL A 187 7.52 7.37 7.06
N GLY A 188 8.03 7.88 5.94
CA GLY A 188 7.91 7.26 4.63
C GLY A 188 8.49 8.15 3.54
N PHE A 189 8.14 7.87 2.32
CA PHE A 189 8.55 8.66 1.16
C PHE A 189 7.40 8.79 0.16
N ILE A 190 7.52 9.78 -0.72
CA ILE A 190 6.63 10.00 -1.87
C ILE A 190 7.50 10.15 -3.10
N CYS A 191 7.13 9.51 -4.20
CA CYS A 191 7.90 9.59 -5.42
C CYS A 191 7.03 9.38 -6.65
N LYS A 192 7.52 9.83 -7.79
CA LYS A 192 7.15 9.28 -9.08
C LYS A 192 7.97 8.01 -9.32
N LEU A 193 7.37 7.01 -9.97
CA LEU A 193 8.11 5.81 -10.37
C LEU A 193 9.18 6.16 -11.41
N HIS A 194 10.30 5.46 -11.35
CA HIS A 194 11.31 5.56 -12.41
C HIS A 194 10.71 5.04 -13.74
N PRO A 195 11.01 5.67 -14.90
CA PRO A 195 10.46 5.22 -16.19
C PRO A 195 10.74 3.76 -16.54
N SER A 196 11.89 3.21 -16.11
CA SER A 196 12.21 1.79 -16.32
C SER A 196 11.25 0.86 -15.58
N VAL A 197 10.79 1.25 -14.38
CA VAL A 197 9.78 0.47 -13.63
C VAL A 197 8.47 0.44 -14.41
N CYS A 198 8.04 1.58 -14.96
CA CYS A 198 6.82 1.62 -15.77
C CYS A 198 6.94 0.71 -16.99
N ALA A 199 8.09 0.69 -17.67
CA ALA A 199 8.34 -0.18 -18.83
C ALA A 199 8.39 -1.68 -18.48
N ASP A 200 8.77 -2.03 -17.26
CA ASP A 200 8.80 -3.43 -16.80
C ASP A 200 7.40 -4.01 -16.55
N PHE A 201 6.42 -3.14 -16.34
CA PHE A 201 5.03 -3.51 -16.01
C PHE A 201 4.01 -3.25 -17.14
N ASP A 202 4.47 -2.78 -18.32
CA ASP A 202 3.64 -2.55 -19.51
C ASP A 202 3.15 -3.84 -20.18
#